data_21cfc9ee5687768cd6307b3f3338e282
#
_entry.id   21cfc9ee5687768cd6307b3f3338e282
#
_cell.length_a   1.000
_cell.length_b   1.000
_cell.length_c   1.000
_cell.angle_alpha   90.00
_cell.angle_beta   90.00
_cell.angle_gamma   90.00
#
_symmetry.space_group_name_H-M   'P 1'
#
loop_
_entity.id
_entity.type
_entity.pdbx_description
1 polymer ?
#
loop_
_entity_poly.entity_id
_entity_poly.type
_entity_poly.pdbx_seq_one_letter_code
_entity_poly.pdbx_strand_id
1 'polypeptide(L)'
;MRLNNLQLKKNNLNLSNELDKERIPEHIAIIMDGNGRWATKKGLPRSFGHNKGVSVLKEIIKASKNIDCKVLTVYAFSTENWIRPSKEVDFLINLFEKVLKKEISEIHPVSYTHLTLPTICSV
;
A
#
# COMPACT_ATOMS: atom_id res chain seq x y z
N MET A 1 -1.58 25.65 -3.76
CA MET A 1 -0.81 25.89 -2.52
C MET A 1 -0.07 24.58 -2.16
N ARG A 2 1.25 24.54 -2.30
CA ARG A 2 2.06 23.37 -1.91
C ARG A 2 2.33 23.46 -0.42
N LEU A 3 1.73 22.60 0.37
CA LEU A 3 2.07 22.46 1.78
C LEU A 3 3.50 21.92 1.89
N ASN A 4 4.35 22.61 2.65
CA ASN A 4 5.73 22.20 2.90
C ASN A 4 5.74 20.89 3.70
N ASN A 5 6.74 20.01 3.46
CA ASN A 5 6.90 18.73 4.14
C ASN A 5 6.87 18.83 5.68
N LEU A 6 7.27 19.98 6.23
CA LEU A 6 7.17 20.26 7.67
C LEU A 6 5.72 20.47 8.13
N GLN A 7 4.88 21.07 7.29
CA GLN A 7 3.47 21.31 7.60
C GLN A 7 2.65 20.01 7.51
N LEU A 8 3.00 19.14 6.55
CA LEU A 8 2.42 17.80 6.45
C LEU A 8 2.80 16.93 7.67
N LYS A 9 4.05 17.00 8.14
CA LYS A 9 4.46 16.30 9.37
C LYS A 9 3.77 16.83 10.62
N LYS A 10 3.59 18.15 10.75
CA LYS A 10 2.85 18.76 11.87
C LYS A 10 1.36 18.39 11.85
N ASN A 11 0.73 18.38 10.66
CA ASN A 11 -0.67 17.97 10.54
C ASN A 11 -0.86 16.48 10.86
N ASN A 12 0.06 15.60 10.46
CA ASN A 12 0.02 14.18 10.80
C ASN A 12 0.20 13.92 12.31
N LEU A 13 1.03 14.71 12.98
CA LEU A 13 1.19 14.63 14.44
C LEU A 13 -0.06 15.09 15.20
N ASN A 14 -0.77 16.11 14.69
CA ASN A 14 -2.02 16.56 15.28
C ASN A 14 -3.15 15.53 15.09
N LEU A 15 -3.26 14.95 13.88
CA LEU A 15 -4.27 13.92 13.58
C LEU A 15 -4.10 12.67 14.46
N SER A 16 -2.87 12.25 14.75
CA SER A 16 -2.64 11.09 15.62
C SER A 16 -3.04 11.35 17.08
N ASN A 17 -3.00 12.61 17.53
CA ASN A 17 -3.44 13.01 18.88
C ASN A 17 -4.96 13.14 19.00
N GLU A 18 -5.67 13.28 17.86
CA GLU A 18 -7.13 13.36 17.79
C GLU A 18 -7.80 11.97 17.68
N LEU A 19 -7.02 10.91 17.48
CA LEU A 19 -7.53 9.55 17.39
C LEU A 19 -7.98 9.05 18.77
N ASP A 20 -9.23 8.63 18.84
CA ASP A 20 -9.75 7.89 19.98
C ASP A 20 -9.18 6.47 19.99
N LYS A 21 -8.26 6.20 20.88
CA LYS A 21 -7.55 4.92 20.96
C LYS A 21 -8.45 3.74 21.31
N GLU A 22 -9.58 3.98 21.95
CA GLU A 22 -10.55 2.94 22.28
C GLU A 22 -11.45 2.56 21.09
N ARG A 23 -11.42 3.37 20.03
CA ARG A 23 -12.26 3.21 18.84
C ARG A 23 -11.45 2.93 17.56
N ILE A 24 -10.22 2.49 17.69
CA ILE A 24 -9.41 2.06 16.53
C ILE A 24 -9.99 0.75 15.98
N PRO A 25 -10.25 0.65 14.68
CA PRO A 25 -10.70 -0.59 14.06
C PRO A 25 -9.64 -1.67 14.19
N GLU A 26 -10.05 -2.88 14.54
CA GLU A 26 -9.13 -4.02 14.62
C GLU A 26 -8.57 -4.42 13.27
N HIS A 27 -9.33 -4.20 12.20
CA HIS A 27 -8.97 -4.57 10.83
C HIS A 27 -9.22 -3.41 9.86
N ILE A 28 -8.19 -3.05 9.13
CA ILE A 28 -8.26 -2.05 8.04
C ILE A 28 -7.95 -2.76 6.72
N ALA A 29 -8.79 -2.56 5.72
CA ALA A 29 -8.56 -3.04 4.37
C ALA A 29 -8.35 -1.87 3.40
N ILE A 30 -7.33 -1.96 2.56
CA ILE A 30 -6.96 -0.91 1.62
C ILE A 30 -6.85 -1.47 0.22
N ILE A 31 -7.52 -0.83 -0.74
CA ILE A 31 -7.37 -1.11 -2.17
C ILE A 31 -6.34 -0.13 -2.73
N MET A 32 -5.28 -0.67 -3.34
CA MET A 32 -4.26 0.14 -3.99
C MET A 32 -4.72 0.51 -5.41
N ASP A 33 -5.31 1.68 -5.57
CA ASP A 33 -5.77 2.18 -6.87
C ASP A 33 -5.21 3.57 -7.18
N GLY A 34 -5.18 3.90 -8.46
CA GLY A 34 -4.84 5.22 -8.96
C GLY A 34 -3.34 5.50 -9.15
N ASN A 35 -2.44 4.61 -8.75
CA ASN A 35 -0.98 4.81 -8.83
C ASN A 35 -0.51 5.10 -10.27
N GLY A 36 -0.97 4.32 -11.24
CA GLY A 36 -0.66 4.54 -12.66
C GLY A 36 -1.20 5.87 -13.18
N ARG A 37 -2.44 6.20 -12.87
CA ARG A 37 -3.08 7.48 -13.24
C ARG A 37 -2.35 8.68 -12.63
N TRP A 38 -1.91 8.55 -11.37
CA TRP A 38 -1.13 9.58 -10.71
C TRP A 38 0.20 9.86 -11.43
N ALA A 39 0.92 8.83 -11.87
CA ALA A 39 2.14 8.97 -12.65
C ALA A 39 1.87 9.64 -14.01
N THR A 40 0.87 9.17 -14.75
CA THR A 40 0.49 9.71 -16.05
C THR A 40 0.12 11.20 -15.98
N LYS A 41 -0.62 11.63 -14.95
CA LYS A 41 -0.94 13.05 -14.71
C LYS A 41 0.31 13.92 -14.49
N LYS A 42 1.43 13.31 -14.12
CA LYS A 42 2.73 13.98 -13.95
C LYS A 42 3.67 13.82 -15.13
N GLY A 43 3.20 13.26 -16.24
CA GLY A 43 4.04 12.96 -17.42
C GLY A 43 5.05 11.84 -17.18
N LEU A 44 4.83 11.00 -16.16
CA LEU A 44 5.72 9.89 -15.80
C LEU A 44 5.16 8.55 -16.27
N PRO A 45 6.01 7.56 -16.54
CA PRO A 45 5.57 6.21 -16.82
C PRO A 45 4.73 5.62 -15.69
N ARG A 46 3.74 4.78 -16.01
CA ARG A 46 2.86 4.13 -15.01
C ARG A 46 3.66 3.31 -13.99
N SER A 47 4.75 2.68 -14.42
CA SER A 47 5.67 1.94 -13.55
C SER A 47 6.23 2.78 -12.40
N PHE A 48 6.48 4.07 -12.65
CA PHE A 48 6.91 4.99 -11.59
C PHE A 48 5.82 5.16 -10.50
N GLY A 49 4.56 5.20 -10.91
CA GLY A 49 3.43 5.24 -9.99
C GLY A 49 3.33 3.97 -9.14
N HIS A 50 3.53 2.81 -9.72
CA HIS A 50 3.53 1.53 -9.01
C HIS A 50 4.65 1.46 -7.95
N ASN A 51 5.86 1.88 -8.31
CA ASN A 51 6.97 1.99 -7.34
C ASN A 51 6.65 2.96 -6.20
N LYS A 52 6.04 4.11 -6.52
CA LYS A 52 5.61 5.07 -5.50
C LYS A 52 4.55 4.48 -4.58
N GLY A 53 3.62 3.70 -5.12
CA GLY A 53 2.60 2.97 -4.36
C GLY A 53 3.23 2.05 -3.32
N VAL A 54 4.27 1.30 -3.67
CA VAL A 54 5.02 0.45 -2.71
C VAL A 54 5.62 1.28 -1.58
N SER A 55 6.23 2.43 -1.90
CA SER A 55 6.80 3.30 -0.87
C SER A 55 5.72 3.80 0.11
N VAL A 56 4.56 4.19 -0.42
CA VAL A 56 3.41 4.63 0.40
C VAL A 56 2.88 3.47 1.25
N LEU A 57 2.81 2.27 0.69
CA LEU A 57 2.37 1.09 1.45
C LEU A 57 3.24 0.84 2.68
N LYS A 58 4.56 1.00 2.58
CA LYS A 58 5.46 0.87 3.73
C LYS A 58 5.16 1.91 4.82
N GLU A 59 4.86 3.13 4.44
CA GLU A 59 4.44 4.18 5.39
C GLU A 59 3.11 3.83 6.06
N ILE A 60 2.16 3.28 5.31
CA ILE A 60 0.85 2.83 5.83
C ILE A 60 1.02 1.66 6.81
N ILE A 61 1.86 0.67 6.51
CA ILE A 61 2.16 -0.44 7.43
C ILE A 61 2.71 0.09 8.76
N LYS A 62 3.64 1.04 8.71
CA LYS A 62 4.18 1.68 9.92
C LYS A 62 3.11 2.46 10.69
N ALA A 63 2.27 3.19 9.96
CA ALA A 63 1.18 3.97 10.57
C ALA A 63 0.14 3.07 11.23
N SER A 64 -0.27 1.97 10.59
CA SER A 64 -1.24 1.02 11.17
C SER A 64 -0.71 0.38 12.46
N LYS A 65 0.58 0.08 12.52
CA LYS A 65 1.23 -0.39 13.74
C LYS A 65 1.23 0.66 14.85
N ASN A 66 1.48 1.92 14.51
CA ASN A 66 1.52 3.01 15.48
C ASN A 66 0.16 3.32 16.13
N ILE A 67 -0.93 2.96 15.47
CA ILE A 67 -2.30 3.09 15.99
C ILE A 67 -2.82 1.79 16.61
N ASP A 68 -1.97 0.77 16.74
CA ASP A 68 -2.34 -0.55 17.29
C ASP A 68 -3.44 -1.29 16.48
N CYS A 69 -3.52 -1.05 15.17
CA CYS A 69 -4.38 -1.82 14.28
C CYS A 69 -3.84 -3.25 14.18
N LYS A 70 -4.68 -4.25 14.49
CA LYS A 70 -4.25 -5.64 14.57
C LYS A 70 -4.07 -6.30 13.20
N VAL A 71 -4.92 -5.95 12.24
CA VAL A 71 -4.92 -6.55 10.91
C VAL A 71 -4.98 -5.49 9.83
N LEU A 72 -4.02 -5.52 8.91
CA LEU A 72 -4.02 -4.71 7.72
C LEU A 72 -4.10 -5.62 6.50
N THR A 73 -5.18 -5.52 5.72
CA THR A 73 -5.31 -6.18 4.42
C THR A 73 -5.02 -5.19 3.31
N VAL A 74 -4.14 -5.57 2.41
CA VAL A 74 -3.81 -4.76 1.25
C VAL A 74 -4.15 -5.51 -0.03
N TYR A 75 -5.05 -4.93 -0.81
CA TYR A 75 -5.44 -5.45 -2.11
C TYR A 75 -4.62 -4.74 -3.20
N ALA A 76 -3.57 -5.40 -3.64
CA ALA A 76 -2.56 -4.80 -4.52
C ALA A 76 -2.72 -5.17 -5.99
N PHE A 77 -3.28 -6.35 -6.29
CA PHE A 77 -3.43 -6.87 -7.64
C PHE A 77 -4.70 -7.72 -7.74
N SER A 78 -5.50 -7.48 -8.78
CA SER A 78 -6.73 -8.24 -9.05
C SER A 78 -6.69 -8.92 -10.42
N THR A 79 -7.63 -9.82 -10.63
CA THR A 79 -7.81 -10.48 -11.93
C THR A 79 -8.12 -9.51 -13.06
N GLU A 80 -8.80 -8.43 -12.79
CA GLU A 80 -9.05 -7.35 -13.74
C GLU A 80 -7.75 -6.69 -14.23
N ASN A 81 -6.66 -6.78 -13.47
CA ASN A 81 -5.36 -6.24 -13.86
C ASN A 81 -4.70 -7.06 -14.99
N TRP A 82 -5.11 -8.33 -15.21
CA TRP A 82 -4.63 -9.15 -16.32
C TRP A 82 -5.02 -8.61 -17.70
N ILE A 83 -6.06 -7.78 -17.78
CA ILE A 83 -6.49 -7.11 -19.01
C ILE A 83 -5.50 -5.99 -19.43
N ARG A 84 -4.59 -5.61 -18.55
CA ARG A 84 -3.57 -4.58 -18.83
C ARG A 84 -2.52 -5.09 -19.83
N PRO A 85 -1.80 -4.17 -20.50
CA PRO A 85 -0.70 -4.57 -21.35
C PRO A 85 0.28 -5.51 -20.64
N SER A 86 0.71 -6.58 -21.30
CA SER A 86 1.56 -7.62 -20.71
C SER A 86 2.81 -7.06 -20.02
N LYS A 87 3.45 -6.06 -20.62
CA LYS A 87 4.62 -5.39 -20.03
C LYS A 87 4.32 -4.74 -18.66
N GLU A 88 3.12 -4.20 -18.47
CA GLU A 88 2.71 -3.63 -17.17
C GLU A 88 2.44 -4.74 -16.16
N VAL A 89 1.82 -5.82 -16.58
CA VAL A 89 1.56 -7.01 -15.74
C VAL A 89 2.86 -7.64 -15.29
N ASP A 90 3.79 -7.91 -16.22
CA ASP A 90 5.11 -8.48 -15.92
C ASP A 90 5.88 -7.58 -14.93
N PHE A 91 5.83 -6.27 -15.15
CA PHE A 91 6.45 -5.31 -14.24
C PHE A 91 5.87 -5.39 -12.83
N LEU A 92 4.54 -5.47 -12.70
CA LEU A 92 3.86 -5.57 -11.41
C LEU A 92 4.20 -6.87 -10.69
N ILE A 93 4.20 -8.01 -11.38
CA ILE A 93 4.56 -9.30 -10.80
C ILE A 93 6.00 -9.29 -10.29
N ASN A 94 6.94 -8.81 -11.10
CA ASN A 94 8.35 -8.68 -10.70
C ASN A 94 8.53 -7.71 -9.52
N LEU A 95 7.77 -6.61 -9.49
CA LEU A 95 7.79 -5.66 -8.38
C LEU A 95 7.31 -6.32 -7.09
N PHE A 96 6.21 -7.07 -7.14
CA PHE A 96 5.71 -7.82 -5.98
C PHE A 96 6.69 -8.86 -5.48
N GLU A 97 7.26 -9.65 -6.39
CA GLU A 97 8.25 -10.65 -6.02
C GLU A 97 9.45 -10.02 -5.29
N LYS A 98 9.96 -8.91 -5.84
CA LYS A 98 11.07 -8.16 -5.24
C LYS A 98 10.73 -7.60 -3.87
N VAL A 99 9.53 -7.02 -3.73
CA VAL A 99 9.07 -6.45 -2.47
C VAL A 99 8.89 -7.55 -1.43
N LEU A 100 8.24 -8.65 -1.79
CA LEU A 100 8.02 -9.78 -0.90
C LEU A 100 9.35 -10.37 -0.42
N LYS A 101 10.30 -10.64 -1.31
CA LYS A 101 11.63 -11.17 -0.95
C LYS A 101 12.37 -10.25 0.03
N LYS A 102 12.24 -8.94 -0.16
CA LYS A 102 12.91 -7.95 0.69
C LYS A 102 12.20 -7.77 2.04
N GLU A 103 10.88 -7.62 2.00
CA GLU A 103 10.10 -7.26 3.19
C GLU A 103 9.82 -8.47 4.09
N ILE A 104 9.75 -9.69 3.55
CA ILE A 104 9.60 -10.91 4.37
C ILE A 104 10.73 -11.01 5.40
N SER A 105 11.96 -10.68 5.02
CA SER A 105 13.09 -10.69 5.95
C SER A 105 13.02 -9.59 7.01
N GLU A 106 12.39 -8.46 6.70
CA GLU A 106 12.26 -7.32 7.63
C GLU A 106 10.98 -7.40 8.48
N ILE A 107 9.93 -8.05 7.98
CA ILE A 107 8.61 -8.14 8.64
C ILE A 107 8.50 -9.40 9.51
N HIS A 108 9.27 -10.44 9.23
CA HIS A 108 9.23 -11.71 9.95
C HIS A 108 9.37 -11.59 11.49
N PRO A 109 10.09 -10.61 12.06
CA PRO A 109 10.14 -10.41 13.51
C PRO A 109 8.87 -9.80 14.10
N VAL A 110 7.90 -9.35 13.28
CA VAL A 110 6.79 -8.50 13.69
C VAL A 110 5.41 -9.10 13.34
N SER A 111 5.24 -10.44 13.52
CA SER A 111 3.97 -11.14 13.30
C SER A 111 3.36 -10.94 11.91
N TYR A 112 3.98 -11.49 10.95
CA TYR A 112 3.53 -11.65 9.60
C TYR A 112 2.50 -12.76 9.45
N THR A 113 1.53 -12.60 8.58
CA THR A 113 0.47 -13.57 8.58
C THR A 113 0.15 -14.25 7.27
N HIS A 114 -0.29 -13.64 6.23
CA HIS A 114 -0.70 -14.40 5.04
C HIS A 114 -0.56 -13.60 3.75
N LEU A 115 0.01 -14.25 2.74
CA LEU A 115 -0.15 -13.87 1.35
C LEU A 115 -1.23 -14.75 0.75
N THR A 116 -2.36 -14.18 0.37
CA THR A 116 -3.39 -14.89 -0.39
C THR A 116 -3.38 -14.42 -1.84
N LEU A 117 -3.28 -15.37 -2.76
CA LEU A 117 -3.61 -15.10 -4.15
C LEU A 117 -5.14 -14.93 -4.25
N PRO A 118 -5.64 -13.93 -5.00
CA PRO A 118 -7.07 -13.78 -5.18
C PRO A 118 -7.63 -15.04 -5.83
N THR A 119 -8.49 -15.74 -5.10
CA THR A 119 -9.25 -16.84 -5.65
C THR A 119 -10.43 -16.24 -6.39
N ILE A 120 -10.50 -16.47 -7.70
CA ILE A 120 -11.70 -16.12 -8.46
C ILE A 120 -12.78 -17.11 -8.06
N CYS A 121 -13.74 -16.67 -7.28
CA CYS A 121 -15.02 -17.33 -7.21
C CYS A 121 -15.88 -16.74 -8.32
N SER A 122 -15.87 -17.31 -9.51
CA SER A 122 -16.91 -17.06 -10.50
C SER A 122 -18.13 -17.84 -10.07
N VAL A 123 -19.12 -17.15 -9.60
CA VAL A 123 -20.49 -17.66 -9.49
C VAL A 123 -21.18 -17.40 -10.81
#